data_f20e93fd1b0d5cd76260470d599a699b
#
_entry.id   f20e93fd1b0d5cd76260470d599a699b
#
_cell.length_a   1.000
_cell.length_b   1.000
_cell.length_c   1.000
_cell.angle_alpha   90.00
_cell.angle_beta   90.00
_cell.angle_gamma   90.00
#
_symmetry.space_group_name_H-M   'P 1'
#
loop_
_entity.id
_entity.type
_entity.pdbx_description
1 polymer ?
#
loop_
_entity_poly.entity_id
_entity_poly.type
_entity_poly.pdbx_seq_one_letter_code
_entity_poly.pdbx_strand_id
1 'polypeptide(L)'
;ANDWDFSIEGRDRQSNRMKTFANFEDLNERLVLCDFVCPTKKTRENFNPDILIWMDTISEGRFEDTNKIFEKPDIKEVDFHITEWNDKNHINIAYEINRINKNV
;
A
#
# COMPACT_ATOMS: atom_id res chain seq x y z
N ALA A 1 6.38 -13.65 13.11
CA ALA A 1 6.78 -12.29 13.19
C ALA A 1 8.02 -11.95 12.38
N ASN A 2 8.96 -12.84 12.16
CA ASN A 2 10.19 -12.56 11.43
C ASN A 2 10.26 -13.37 10.12
N ASP A 3 9.15 -13.38 9.41
CA ASP A 3 9.07 -14.09 8.15
C ASP A 3 9.59 -13.19 7.02
N TRP A 4 10.88 -13.32 6.72
CA TRP A 4 11.54 -12.57 5.64
C TRP A 4 11.55 -13.37 4.35
N ASP A 5 10.48 -14.10 4.08
CA ASP A 5 10.33 -14.86 2.86
C ASP A 5 9.87 -13.96 1.73
N PHE A 6 10.77 -13.69 0.78
CA PHE A 6 10.50 -12.85 -0.38
C PHE A 6 9.98 -13.65 -1.58
N SER A 7 9.65 -14.92 -1.40
CA SER A 7 8.98 -15.70 -2.43
C SER A 7 7.57 -15.15 -2.67
N ILE A 8 6.94 -15.59 -3.76
CA ILE A 8 5.56 -15.20 -4.07
C ILE A 8 4.64 -15.62 -2.92
N GLU A 9 4.81 -16.85 -2.43
CA GLU A 9 4.01 -17.38 -1.32
C GLU A 9 4.23 -16.60 -0.02
N GLY A 10 5.48 -16.25 0.28
CA GLY A 10 5.82 -15.46 1.46
C GLY A 10 5.21 -14.08 1.42
N ARG A 11 5.23 -13.45 0.26
CA ARG A 11 4.63 -12.13 0.06
C ARG A 11 3.11 -12.18 0.16
N ASP A 12 2.50 -13.24 -0.34
CA ASP A 12 1.05 -13.44 -0.21
C ASP A 12 0.67 -13.63 1.26
N ARG A 13 1.46 -14.40 2.02
CA ARG A 13 1.21 -14.56 3.46
C ARG A 13 1.30 -13.24 4.20
N GLN A 14 2.31 -12.42 3.88
CA GLN A 14 2.47 -11.11 4.50
C GLN A 14 1.29 -10.20 4.18
N SER A 15 0.87 -10.16 2.92
CA SER A 15 -0.25 -9.35 2.49
C SER A 15 -1.54 -9.79 3.19
N ASN A 16 -1.78 -11.09 3.29
CA ASN A 16 -2.97 -11.61 3.97
C ASN A 16 -2.96 -11.28 5.46
N ARG A 17 -1.78 -11.33 6.09
CA ARG A 17 -1.60 -10.97 7.50
C ARG A 17 -1.92 -9.50 7.73
N MET A 18 -1.39 -8.63 6.87
CA MET A 18 -1.67 -7.20 6.93
C MET A 18 -3.15 -6.91 6.73
N LYS A 19 -3.77 -7.60 5.78
CA LYS A 19 -5.21 -7.47 5.52
C LYS A 19 -6.04 -7.87 6.74
N THR A 20 -5.68 -8.96 7.40
CA THR A 20 -6.38 -9.41 8.60
C THR A 20 -6.33 -8.37 9.70
N PHE A 21 -5.16 -7.80 9.97
CA PHE A 21 -5.02 -6.74 10.96
C PHE A 21 -5.79 -5.48 10.56
N ALA A 22 -5.71 -5.11 9.29
CA ALA A 22 -6.43 -3.93 8.79
C ALA A 22 -7.94 -4.09 8.95
N ASN A 23 -8.48 -5.25 8.61
CA ASN A 23 -9.91 -5.52 8.75
C ASN A 23 -10.35 -5.49 10.21
N PHE A 24 -9.53 -6.04 11.11
CA PHE A 24 -9.81 -6.00 12.55
C PHE A 24 -9.90 -4.56 13.05
N GLU A 25 -8.95 -3.72 12.67
CA GLU A 25 -8.95 -2.31 13.09
C GLU A 25 -10.08 -1.52 12.45
N ASP A 26 -10.43 -1.85 11.21
CA ASP A 26 -11.57 -1.22 10.53
C ASP A 26 -12.89 -1.51 11.26
N LEU A 27 -13.06 -2.74 11.74
CA LEU A 27 -14.23 -3.09 12.57
C LEU A 27 -14.30 -2.28 13.87
N ASN A 28 -13.16 -1.77 14.33
CA ASN A 28 -13.10 -0.89 15.50
C ASN A 28 -13.17 0.59 15.13
N GLU A 29 -13.56 0.90 13.91
CA GLU A 29 -13.74 2.27 13.40
C GLU A 29 -12.46 3.09 13.46
N ARG A 30 -11.32 2.46 13.20
CA ARG A 30 -10.01 3.13 13.17
C ARG A 30 -9.53 3.34 11.76
N LEU A 31 -8.86 4.46 11.54
CA LEU A 31 -8.12 4.66 10.31
C LEU A 31 -6.86 3.80 10.34
N VAL A 32 -6.68 2.97 9.32
CA VAL A 32 -5.54 2.05 9.23
C VAL A 32 -4.62 2.47 8.11
N LEU A 33 -3.34 2.62 8.43
CA LEU A 33 -2.30 2.91 7.45
C LEU A 33 -1.40 1.69 7.32
N CYS A 34 -1.39 1.08 6.13
CA CYS A 34 -0.55 -0.09 5.83
C CYS A 34 0.57 0.32 4.89
N ASP A 35 1.80 0.20 5.36
CA ASP A 35 2.98 0.54 4.58
C ASP A 35 3.82 -0.72 4.39
N PHE A 36 3.74 -1.28 3.18
CA PHE A 36 4.52 -2.46 2.84
C PHE A 36 4.65 -2.58 1.33
N VAL A 37 5.61 -3.38 0.89
CA VAL A 37 5.79 -3.65 -0.54
C VAL A 37 4.73 -4.64 -0.99
N CYS A 38 3.93 -4.21 -1.93
CA CYS A 38 2.86 -5.02 -2.52
C CYS A 38 3.09 -5.03 -4.03
N PRO A 39 4.02 -5.86 -4.52
CA PRO A 39 4.60 -5.65 -5.83
C PRO A 39 3.73 -6.06 -7.00
N THR A 40 2.76 -6.95 -6.82
CA THR A 40 1.95 -7.44 -7.93
C THR A 40 0.54 -6.89 -7.89
N LYS A 41 -0.06 -6.78 -9.05
CA LYS A 41 -1.45 -6.34 -9.19
C LYS A 41 -2.40 -7.27 -8.43
N LYS A 42 -2.17 -8.58 -8.55
CA LYS A 42 -2.99 -9.58 -7.85
C LYS A 42 -2.98 -9.37 -6.34
N THR A 43 -1.81 -9.13 -5.77
CA THR A 43 -1.67 -8.91 -4.33
C THR A 43 -2.38 -7.64 -3.90
N ARG A 44 -2.25 -6.56 -4.67
CA ARG A 44 -2.93 -5.30 -4.38
C ARG A 44 -4.45 -5.45 -4.45
N GLU A 45 -4.95 -6.14 -5.47
CA GLU A 45 -6.38 -6.39 -5.60
C GLU A 45 -6.92 -7.25 -4.47
N ASN A 46 -6.16 -8.27 -4.06
CA ASN A 46 -6.53 -9.12 -2.94
C ASN A 46 -6.56 -8.35 -1.62
N PHE A 47 -5.63 -7.43 -1.42
CA PHE A 47 -5.63 -6.57 -0.23
C PHE A 47 -6.85 -5.65 -0.22
N ASN A 48 -7.20 -5.11 -1.37
CA ASN A 48 -8.40 -4.29 -1.59
C ASN A 48 -8.48 -3.09 -0.63
N PRO A 49 -7.51 -2.17 -0.68
CA PRO A 49 -7.56 -0.99 0.19
C PRO A 49 -8.67 -0.04 -0.22
N ASP A 50 -9.17 0.75 0.72
CA ASP A 50 -10.11 1.82 0.42
C ASP A 50 -9.42 2.96 -0.33
N ILE A 51 -8.16 3.22 0.02
CA ILE A 51 -7.33 4.23 -0.62
C ILE A 51 -5.98 3.61 -0.91
N LEU A 52 -5.55 3.68 -2.16
CA LEU A 52 -4.24 3.19 -2.59
C LEU A 52 -3.32 4.37 -2.90
N ILE A 53 -2.18 4.41 -2.21
CA ILE A 53 -1.16 5.43 -2.43
C ILE A 53 0.06 4.73 -3.05
N TRP A 54 0.46 5.19 -4.22
CA TRP A 54 1.65 4.70 -4.88
C TRP A 54 2.83 5.61 -4.58
N MET A 55 3.80 5.08 -3.83
CA MET A 55 5.05 5.77 -3.54
C MET A 55 6.04 5.45 -4.66
N ASP A 56 6.13 6.34 -5.64
CA ASP A 56 6.96 6.19 -6.84
C ASP A 56 8.10 7.21 -6.80
N THR A 57 8.93 7.08 -5.76
CA THR A 57 10.00 8.05 -5.49
C THR A 57 11.38 7.55 -5.89
N ILE A 58 11.49 6.30 -6.34
CA ILE A 58 12.74 5.69 -6.79
C ILE A 58 12.47 4.88 -8.06
N SER A 59 13.49 4.75 -8.91
CA SER A 59 13.37 3.96 -10.15
C SER A 59 13.52 2.46 -9.88
N GLU A 60 14.33 2.10 -8.89
CA GLU A 60 14.54 0.71 -8.48
C GLU A 60 14.51 0.62 -6.97
N GLY A 61 13.92 -0.45 -6.47
CA GLY A 61 13.95 -0.77 -5.07
C GLY A 61 15.30 -1.31 -4.63
N ARG A 62 15.48 -1.41 -3.33
CA ARG A 62 16.70 -1.88 -2.68
C ARG A 62 16.97 -3.35 -2.96
N PHE A 63 15.93 -4.15 -3.16
CA PHE A 63 16.04 -5.59 -3.33
C PHE A 63 15.72 -5.98 -4.78
N GLU A 64 16.66 -6.62 -5.43
CA GLU A 64 16.54 -7.02 -6.82
C GLU A 64 15.38 -7.99 -7.06
N ASP A 65 15.14 -8.91 -6.14
CA ASP A 65 14.04 -9.87 -6.25
C ASP A 65 12.68 -9.16 -6.31
N THR A 66 12.53 -8.10 -5.54
CA THR A 66 11.33 -7.27 -5.56
C THR A 66 11.21 -6.54 -6.89
N ASN A 67 12.32 -5.99 -7.39
CA ASN A 67 12.33 -5.26 -8.66
C ASN A 67 11.89 -6.13 -9.83
N LYS A 68 12.27 -7.40 -9.82
CA LYS A 68 11.93 -8.34 -10.90
C LYS A 68 10.46 -8.66 -10.98
N ILE A 69 9.76 -8.68 -9.85
CA ILE A 69 8.33 -9.05 -9.81
C ILE A 69 7.42 -7.85 -9.68
N PHE A 70 7.98 -6.66 -9.54
CA PHE A 70 7.18 -5.45 -9.37
C PHE A 70 6.41 -5.13 -10.64
N GLU A 71 5.10 -5.04 -10.50
CA GLU A 71 4.19 -4.62 -11.56
C GLU A 71 3.70 -3.22 -11.24
N LYS A 72 4.02 -2.26 -12.11
CA LYS A 72 3.61 -0.87 -11.90
C LYS A 72 2.08 -0.78 -11.81
N PRO A 73 1.55 -0.07 -10.81
CA PRO A 73 0.12 0.18 -10.75
C PRO A 73 -0.35 0.96 -11.98
N ASP A 74 -1.54 0.65 -12.44
CA ASP A 74 -2.22 1.49 -13.42
C ASP A 74 -2.66 2.78 -12.71
N ILE A 75 -2.54 3.91 -13.38
CA ILE A 75 -2.99 5.20 -12.84
C ILE A 75 -4.43 5.14 -12.36
N LYS A 76 -5.25 4.34 -13.03
CA LYS A 76 -6.67 4.18 -12.66
C LYS A 76 -6.89 3.45 -11.34
N GLU A 77 -5.92 2.65 -10.90
CA GLU A 77 -6.07 1.90 -9.66
C GLU A 77 -5.57 2.67 -8.44
N VAL A 78 -4.82 3.78 -8.64
CA VAL A 78 -4.24 4.57 -7.54
C VAL A 78 -5.06 5.82 -7.27
N ASP A 79 -5.24 6.12 -6.00
CA ASP A 79 -5.90 7.36 -5.56
C ASP A 79 -4.90 8.51 -5.48
N PHE A 80 -3.68 8.21 -5.05
CA PHE A 80 -2.61 9.21 -4.95
C PHE A 80 -1.31 8.62 -5.50
N HIS A 81 -0.64 9.37 -6.36
CA HIS A 81 0.64 8.98 -6.96
C HIS A 81 1.71 9.99 -6.54
N ILE A 82 2.64 9.55 -5.70
CA ILE A 82 3.71 10.40 -5.16
C ILE A 82 5.00 10.09 -5.91
N THR A 83 5.54 11.09 -6.61
CA THR A 83 6.77 10.95 -7.41
C THR A 83 7.98 11.59 -6.76
N GLU A 84 7.79 12.38 -5.70
CA GLU A 84 8.89 13.01 -4.99
C GLU A 84 8.54 13.21 -3.52
N TRP A 85 9.56 13.24 -2.68
CA TRP A 85 9.41 13.53 -1.26
C TRP A 85 9.19 15.04 -1.09
N ASN A 86 7.97 15.41 -0.67
CA ASN A 86 7.56 16.79 -0.55
C ASN A 86 6.52 16.91 0.55
N ASP A 87 6.79 17.76 1.54
CA ASP A 87 5.89 17.95 2.68
C ASP A 87 4.50 18.40 2.27
N LYS A 88 4.39 19.21 1.22
CA LYS A 88 3.10 19.66 0.71
C LYS A 88 2.26 18.49 0.22
N ASN A 89 2.87 17.51 -0.45
CA ASN A 89 2.18 16.32 -0.91
C ASN A 89 1.61 15.53 0.26
N HIS A 90 2.41 15.33 1.29
CA HIS A 90 1.99 14.57 2.46
C HIS A 90 0.84 15.26 3.22
N ILE A 91 0.95 16.57 3.40
CA ILE A 91 -0.08 17.36 4.07
C ILE A 91 -1.39 17.34 3.27
N ASN A 92 -1.31 17.53 1.96
CA ASN A 92 -2.48 17.53 1.09
C ASN A 92 -3.18 16.17 1.09
N ILE A 93 -2.41 15.09 1.03
CA ILE A 93 -2.96 13.73 1.05
C ILE A 93 -3.64 13.46 2.39
N ALA A 94 -3.00 13.82 3.49
CA ALA A 94 -3.57 13.65 4.83
C ALA A 94 -4.89 14.43 4.96
N TYR A 95 -4.93 15.65 4.44
CA TYR A 95 -6.13 16.47 4.44
C TYR A 95 -7.26 15.80 3.64
N GLU A 96 -6.95 15.31 2.43
CA GLU A 96 -7.94 14.66 1.58
C GLU A 96 -8.47 13.36 2.19
N ILE A 97 -7.60 12.55 2.79
CA ILE A 97 -8.01 11.32 3.48
C ILE A 97 -8.94 11.65 4.64
N ASN A 98 -8.61 12.67 5.43
CA ASN A 98 -9.44 13.09 6.55
C ASN A 98 -10.80 13.58 6.08
N ARG A 99 -10.87 14.30 4.97
CA ARG A 99 -12.10 14.78 4.37
C ARG A 99 -12.97 13.61 3.90
N ILE A 100 -12.39 12.64 3.24
CA ILE A 100 -13.10 11.44 2.76
C ILE A 100 -13.66 10.67 3.96
N ASN A 101 -12.84 10.48 4.99
CA ASN A 101 -13.23 9.73 6.19
C ASN A 101 -14.40 10.37 6.92
N LYS A 102 -14.49 11.69 6.94
CA LYS A 102 -15.58 12.41 7.57
C LYS A 102 -16.90 12.30 6.82
N ASN A 103 -16.87 11.98 5.55
CA ASN A 103 -18.03 11.90 4.67
C ASN A 103 -18.60 10.48 4.55
N VAL A 104 -18.06 9.54 5.30
CA VAL A 104 -18.49 8.13 5.28
C VAL A 104 -19.56 7.88 6.33
#